data_6a93c4c8e1e9047a3fb5e676e926f138
#
_entry.id   6a93c4c8e1e9047a3fb5e676e926f138
#
_cell.length_a   1.000
_cell.length_b   1.000
_cell.length_c   1.000
_cell.angle_alpha   90.00
_cell.angle_beta   90.00
_cell.angle_gamma   90.00
#
_symmetry.space_group_name_H-M   'P 1'
#
loop_
_entity.id
_entity.type
_entity.pdbx_description
1 polymer ?
#
loop_
_entity_poly.entity_id
_entity_poly.type
_entity_poly.pdbx_seq_one_letter_code
_entity_poly.pdbx_strand_id
1 'polypeptide(L)'
;MLPHCMAALKPETQSPTGGRCMGIIATLSFVSRVLPDNLKFCHPNTATPEQIVQAISGFMDANPDAVGQDFRLIALAAMRSKWPCQD
;
A
#
# COMPACT_ATOMS: atom_id res chain seq x y z
N MET A 1 7.15 4.43 -8.36
CA MET A 1 5.98 3.51 -8.32
C MET A 1 4.69 4.20 -7.89
N LEU A 2 4.72 5.07 -6.88
CA LEU A 2 3.50 5.72 -6.39
C LEU A 2 2.72 6.49 -7.46
N PRO A 3 3.35 7.31 -8.34
CA PRO A 3 2.60 7.97 -9.40
C PRO A 3 1.84 7.01 -10.31
N HIS A 4 2.38 5.82 -10.53
CA HIS A 4 1.72 4.79 -11.33
C HIS A 4 0.52 4.19 -10.58
N CYS A 5 0.61 4.06 -9.24
CA CYS A 5 -0.52 3.62 -8.43
C CYS A 5 -1.68 4.62 -8.54
N MET A 6 -1.38 5.90 -8.42
CA MET A 6 -2.38 6.95 -8.51
C MET A 6 -3.03 7.00 -9.89
N ALA A 7 -2.23 6.82 -10.95
CA ALA A 7 -2.75 6.78 -12.32
C ALA A 7 -3.64 5.56 -12.56
N ALA A 8 -3.36 4.44 -11.91
CA ALA A 8 -4.15 3.22 -12.08
C ALA A 8 -5.55 3.33 -11.50
N LEU A 9 -5.80 4.31 -10.64
CA LEU A 9 -7.13 4.55 -10.07
C LEU A 9 -8.10 5.16 -11.09
N LYS A 10 -7.59 5.65 -12.23
CA LYS A 10 -8.39 6.28 -13.27
C LYS A 10 -8.31 5.45 -14.54
N PRO A 11 -9.46 5.15 -15.19
CA PRO A 11 -9.46 4.31 -16.39
C PRO A 11 -8.61 4.88 -17.53
N GLU A 12 -8.59 6.20 -17.70
CA GLU A 12 -7.89 6.86 -18.80
C GLU A 12 -6.37 6.87 -18.66
N THR A 13 -5.84 6.57 -17.45
CA THR A 13 -4.39 6.59 -17.21
C THR A 13 -3.85 5.23 -16.79
N GLN A 14 -4.60 4.17 -16.99
CA GLN A 14 -4.14 2.82 -16.67
C GLN A 14 -2.95 2.43 -17.53
N SER A 15 -2.01 1.69 -16.92
CA SER A 15 -0.81 1.23 -17.57
C SER A 15 -0.35 -0.08 -16.95
N PRO A 16 0.55 -0.85 -17.62
CA PRO A 16 1.11 -2.07 -17.00
C PRO A 16 1.81 -1.81 -15.66
N THR A 17 2.52 -0.69 -15.54
CA THR A 17 3.20 -0.33 -14.30
C THR A 17 2.20 -0.02 -13.20
N GLY A 18 1.11 0.69 -13.53
CA GLY A 18 0.03 0.94 -12.58
C GLY A 18 -0.64 -0.34 -12.13
N GLY A 19 -0.89 -1.27 -13.06
CA GLY A 19 -1.44 -2.58 -12.73
C GLY A 19 -0.53 -3.37 -11.81
N ARG A 20 0.79 -3.29 -12.00
CA ARG A 20 1.76 -3.92 -11.12
C ARG A 20 1.68 -3.35 -9.70
N CYS A 21 1.56 -2.02 -9.58
CA CYS A 21 1.41 -1.39 -8.28
C CYS A 21 0.16 -1.90 -7.56
N MET A 22 -0.98 -1.91 -8.25
CA MET A 22 -2.22 -2.39 -7.66
C MET A 22 -2.16 -3.87 -7.32
N GLY A 23 -1.41 -4.67 -8.11
CA GLY A 23 -1.17 -6.07 -7.81
C GLY A 23 -0.37 -6.27 -6.53
N ILE A 24 0.65 -5.44 -6.30
CA ILE A 24 1.43 -5.46 -5.06
C ILE A 24 0.52 -5.18 -3.86
N ILE A 25 -0.32 -4.15 -3.96
CA ILE A 25 -1.25 -3.78 -2.89
C ILE A 25 -2.22 -4.92 -2.61
N ALA A 26 -2.79 -5.51 -3.66
CA ALA A 26 -3.73 -6.62 -3.50
C ALA A 26 -3.08 -7.83 -2.84
N THR A 27 -1.84 -8.15 -3.26
CA THR A 27 -1.09 -9.26 -2.68
C THR A 27 -0.80 -9.03 -1.20
N LEU A 28 -0.34 -7.84 -0.84
CA LEU A 28 -0.07 -7.50 0.56
C LEU A 28 -1.34 -7.60 1.40
N SER A 29 -2.47 -7.12 0.87
CA SER A 29 -3.76 -7.20 1.56
C SER A 29 -4.17 -8.64 1.82
N PHE A 30 -3.92 -9.53 0.85
CA PHE A 30 -4.25 -10.94 0.99
C PHE A 30 -3.36 -11.63 2.01
N VAL A 31 -2.03 -11.44 1.91
CA VAL A 31 -1.08 -12.17 2.76
C VAL A 31 -1.00 -11.60 4.18
N SER A 32 -1.56 -10.42 4.43
CA SER A 32 -1.50 -9.81 5.76
C SER A 32 -2.04 -10.73 6.85
N ARG A 33 -2.99 -11.60 6.50
CA ARG A 33 -3.62 -12.52 7.45
C ARG A 33 -2.68 -13.63 7.91
N VAL A 34 -1.64 -13.93 7.13
CA VAL A 34 -0.70 -15.03 7.42
C VAL A 34 0.69 -14.53 7.79
N LEU A 35 0.88 -13.20 7.81
CA LEU A 35 2.15 -12.63 8.20
C LEU A 35 2.38 -12.74 9.71
N PRO A 36 3.65 -12.78 10.16
CA PRO A 36 3.95 -12.69 11.58
C PRO A 36 3.40 -11.40 12.21
N ASP A 37 3.15 -11.42 13.50
CA ASP A 37 2.53 -10.28 14.21
C ASP A 37 3.30 -8.97 14.01
N ASN A 38 4.63 -9.03 13.89
CA ASN A 38 5.46 -7.85 13.69
C ASN A 38 5.36 -7.28 12.27
N LEU A 39 4.75 -8.00 11.33
CA LEU A 39 4.56 -7.55 9.95
C LEU A 39 3.09 -7.41 9.55
N LYS A 40 2.19 -7.90 10.40
CA LYS A 40 0.77 -7.97 10.11
C LYS A 40 0.12 -6.60 10.19
N PHE A 41 -0.88 -6.37 9.35
CA PHE A 41 -1.76 -5.20 9.46
C PHE A 41 -3.21 -5.65 9.28
N CYS A 42 -4.14 -4.83 9.76
CA CYS A 42 -5.56 -5.20 9.84
C CYS A 42 -6.43 -4.11 9.21
N HIS A 43 -6.39 -4.00 7.87
CA HIS A 43 -7.24 -3.03 7.19
C HIS A 43 -8.70 -3.52 7.21
N PRO A 44 -9.68 -2.59 7.27
CA PRO A 44 -11.09 -2.96 7.20
C PRO A 44 -11.45 -3.46 5.80
N ASN A 45 -12.46 -4.34 5.71
CA ASN A 45 -12.95 -4.83 4.43
C ASN A 45 -13.49 -3.71 3.55
N THR A 46 -13.84 -2.56 4.14
CA THR A 46 -14.34 -1.40 3.43
C THR A 46 -13.24 -0.49 2.90
N ALA A 47 -11.97 -0.80 3.16
CA ALA A 47 -10.88 0.01 2.65
C ALA A 47 -10.83 -0.06 1.13
N THR A 48 -10.88 1.10 0.47
CA THR A 48 -10.84 1.18 -0.99
C THR A 48 -9.40 1.24 -1.47
N PRO A 49 -9.11 0.87 -2.73
CA PRO A 49 -7.77 1.06 -3.29
C PRO A 49 -7.28 2.50 -3.17
N GLU A 50 -8.18 3.48 -3.30
CA GLU A 50 -7.82 4.88 -3.16
C GLU A 50 -7.33 5.20 -1.74
N GLN A 51 -8.01 4.67 -0.73
CA GLN A 51 -7.60 4.87 0.67
C GLN A 51 -6.24 4.26 0.93
N ILE A 52 -5.96 3.09 0.35
CA ILE A 52 -4.67 2.41 0.51
C ILE A 52 -3.56 3.23 -0.15
N VAL A 53 -3.79 3.72 -1.37
CA VAL A 53 -2.80 4.55 -2.07
C VAL A 53 -2.55 5.85 -1.29
N GLN A 54 -3.60 6.46 -0.75
CA GLN A 54 -3.46 7.67 0.07
C GLN A 54 -2.67 7.41 1.35
N ALA A 55 -2.87 6.26 1.98
CA ALA A 55 -2.10 5.88 3.17
C ALA A 55 -0.61 5.75 2.84
N ILE A 56 -0.28 5.16 1.69
CA ILE A 56 1.10 5.03 1.24
C ILE A 56 1.70 6.40 0.94
N SER A 57 0.94 7.26 0.27
CA SER A 57 1.39 8.62 -0.05
C SER A 57 1.68 9.43 1.22
N GLY A 58 0.77 9.38 2.19
CA GLY A 58 0.96 10.07 3.47
C GLY A 58 2.16 9.56 4.24
N PHE A 59 2.38 8.24 4.22
CA PHE A 59 3.54 7.64 4.87
C PHE A 59 4.85 8.12 4.23
N MET A 60 4.90 8.18 2.90
CA MET A 60 6.09 8.64 2.18
C MET A 60 6.37 10.13 2.45
N ASP A 61 5.32 10.93 2.54
CA ASP A 61 5.47 12.36 2.87
C ASP A 61 6.02 12.56 4.28
N ALA A 62 5.59 11.73 5.22
CA ALA A 62 6.05 11.78 6.61
C ALA A 62 7.43 11.17 6.82
N ASN A 63 7.88 10.32 5.87
CA ASN A 63 9.13 9.59 5.98
C ASN A 63 9.94 9.73 4.68
N PRO A 64 10.46 10.93 4.37
CA PRO A 64 11.16 11.14 3.10
C PRO A 64 12.37 10.23 2.90
N ASP A 65 12.99 9.76 3.98
CA ASP A 65 14.12 8.84 3.90
C ASP A 65 13.76 7.47 3.35
N ALA A 66 12.47 7.11 3.39
CA ALA A 66 12.00 5.83 2.90
C ALA A 66 11.88 5.77 1.37
N VAL A 67 11.93 6.91 0.69
CA VAL A 67 11.64 6.99 -0.76
C VAL A 67 12.59 6.13 -1.59
N GLY A 68 13.84 5.93 -1.13
CA GLY A 68 14.82 5.10 -1.82
C GLY A 68 14.68 3.60 -1.58
N GLN A 69 13.73 3.17 -0.76
CA GLN A 69 13.56 1.77 -0.42
C GLN A 69 12.64 1.06 -1.41
N ASP A 70 12.64 -0.29 -1.36
CA ASP A 70 11.74 -1.09 -2.17
C ASP A 70 10.28 -0.71 -1.87
N PHE A 71 9.50 -0.49 -2.93
CA PHE A 71 8.11 -0.06 -2.78
C PHE A 71 7.28 -1.04 -1.95
N ARG A 72 7.56 -2.35 -2.05
CA ARG A 72 6.81 -3.36 -1.29
C ARG A 72 7.00 -3.17 0.22
N LEU A 73 8.20 -2.80 0.64
CA LEU A 73 8.48 -2.52 2.05
C LEU A 73 7.82 -1.23 2.50
N ILE A 74 7.85 -0.20 1.66
CA ILE A 74 7.21 1.08 1.94
C ILE A 74 5.69 0.87 2.09
N ALA A 75 5.09 0.14 1.16
CA ALA A 75 3.65 -0.12 1.18
C ALA A 75 3.25 -0.90 2.44
N LEU A 76 4.03 -1.93 2.81
CA LEU A 76 3.74 -2.71 4.01
C LEU A 76 3.83 -1.85 5.26
N ALA A 77 4.88 -1.04 5.38
CA ALA A 77 5.05 -0.15 6.53
C ALA A 77 3.93 0.88 6.63
N ALA A 78 3.51 1.42 5.48
CA ALA A 78 2.42 2.40 5.44
C ALA A 78 1.11 1.78 5.89
N MET A 79 0.81 0.58 5.43
CA MET A 79 -0.43 -0.11 5.79
C MET A 79 -0.44 -0.51 7.26
N ARG A 80 0.70 -0.93 7.81
CA ARG A 80 0.81 -1.22 9.24
C ARG A 80 0.64 0.03 10.09
N SER A 81 1.14 1.15 9.63
CA SER A 81 1.01 2.43 10.33
C SER A 81 -0.44 2.91 10.34
N LYS A 82 -1.15 2.73 9.23
CA LYS A 82 -2.53 3.19 9.08
C LYS A 82 -3.52 2.25 9.78
N TRP A 83 -3.31 0.95 9.67
CA TRP A 83 -4.23 -0.07 10.20
C TRP A 83 -3.48 -1.09 11.04
N PRO A 84 -2.94 -0.71 12.20
CA PRO A 84 -2.28 -1.69 13.08
C PRO A 84 -3.29 -2.68 13.62
N CYS A 85 -2.86 -3.93 13.75
CA CYS A 85 -3.69 -4.94 14.37
C CYS A 85 -3.76 -4.67 15.88
N GLN A 86 -4.95 -4.80 16.43
CA GLN A 86 -5.17 -4.71 17.86
C GLN A 86 -5.53 -6.09 18.41
N ASP A 87 -4.86 -6.48 19.46
CA ASP A 87 -5.13 -7.75 20.10
C ASP A 87 -6.36 -7.67 21.00
#